data_caa2bd54269ea16c6faae5615d721e7c
#
_entry.id   caa2bd54269ea16c6faae5615d721e7c
#
_cell.length_a   1.000
_cell.length_b   1.000
_cell.length_c   1.000
_cell.angle_alpha   90.00
_cell.angle_beta   90.00
_cell.angle_gamma   90.00
#
_symmetry.space_group_name_H-M   'P 1'
#
loop_
_entity.id
_entity.type
_entity.pdbx_description
1 polymer ?
#
loop_
_entity_poly.entity_id
_entity_poly.type
_entity_poly.pdbx_seq_one_letter_code
_entity_poly.pdbx_strand_id
1 'polypeptide(L)'
;TDDPADSLYWHKELAADDSFEVQVLPAWRPDKAMNIEKPDYAEYLKKLGQAAGCQIETFADLKMALKKRMDAFEEMGCRASDHALEYVMYVPETEENLEKIFAKRKQGEMLTKEEELKFKTAFMAFAAEEYTKRNWAMQLDNGCKRDNNAARYAQLGPDTGYDCINNYAPSAQMADFLNALNEKNSLPKTIIYSLNPNDDEAIGTILGCFQDAGVAGKIQQGSAWWFNDHKTGMIKQMTSLANLGLLGNFLGMLTDSRSFLSYSRHEYFRRILCELIGGWVENGEYPDDERMLGKIIKDISYNNAVRYFGFELKEV
;
A
#
# COMPACT_ATOMS: atom_id res chain seq x y z
N THR A 1 -8.88 -5.23 -2.31
CA THR A 1 -8.42 -4.11 -3.16
C THR A 1 -9.18 -4.10 -4.47
N ASP A 2 -9.52 -2.90 -4.95
CA ASP A 2 -10.43 -2.69 -6.06
C ASP A 2 -9.78 -1.81 -7.14
N ASP A 3 -10.00 -2.19 -8.41
CA ASP A 3 -9.48 -1.46 -9.56
C ASP A 3 -10.28 -0.15 -9.78
N PRO A 4 -9.66 0.97 -10.18
CA PRO A 4 -10.37 2.22 -10.52
C PRO A 4 -11.57 2.07 -11.45
N ALA A 5 -11.55 1.09 -12.35
CA ALA A 5 -12.65 0.82 -13.27
C ALA A 5 -13.73 -0.11 -12.70
N ASP A 6 -13.62 -0.54 -11.44
CA ASP A 6 -14.63 -1.38 -10.77
C ASP A 6 -15.91 -0.60 -10.50
N SER A 7 -17.05 -1.26 -10.61
CA SER A 7 -18.36 -0.66 -10.35
C SER A 7 -18.67 -0.46 -8.87
N LEU A 8 -17.91 -1.11 -7.99
CA LEU A 8 -18.14 -1.21 -6.54
C LEU A 8 -19.53 -1.78 -6.19
N TYR A 9 -20.09 -2.60 -7.08
CA TYR A 9 -21.44 -3.16 -6.92
C TYR A 9 -21.61 -3.91 -5.60
N TRP A 10 -20.67 -4.81 -5.29
CA TRP A 10 -20.76 -5.62 -4.07
C TRP A 10 -20.58 -4.81 -2.78
N HIS A 11 -19.79 -3.74 -2.82
CA HIS A 11 -19.67 -2.81 -1.68
C HIS A 11 -21.01 -2.09 -1.43
N LYS A 12 -21.72 -1.70 -2.49
CA LYS A 12 -23.03 -1.08 -2.39
C LYS A 12 -24.08 -2.04 -1.83
N GLU A 13 -24.09 -3.28 -2.31
CA GLU A 13 -25.01 -4.31 -1.81
C GLU A 13 -24.78 -4.60 -0.31
N LEU A 14 -23.52 -4.77 0.09
CA LEU A 14 -23.17 -5.02 1.49
C LEU A 14 -23.46 -3.81 2.39
N ALA A 15 -23.24 -2.60 1.90
CA ALA A 15 -23.55 -1.38 2.64
C ALA A 15 -25.06 -1.17 2.85
N ALA A 16 -25.89 -1.74 1.98
CA ALA A 16 -27.35 -1.67 2.05
C ALA A 16 -27.97 -2.81 2.89
N ASP A 17 -27.19 -3.82 3.29
CA ASP A 17 -27.66 -4.95 4.07
C ASP A 17 -27.50 -4.69 5.59
N ASP A 18 -28.57 -4.26 6.22
CA ASP A 18 -28.60 -3.98 7.67
C ASP A 18 -28.35 -5.23 8.54
N SER A 19 -28.48 -6.42 7.98
CA SER A 19 -28.21 -7.69 8.68
C SER A 19 -26.72 -8.03 8.74
N PHE A 20 -25.88 -7.37 7.94
CA PHE A 20 -24.46 -7.59 7.87
C PHE A 20 -23.70 -6.54 8.69
N GLU A 21 -23.18 -6.96 9.83
CA GLU A 21 -22.55 -6.06 10.83
C GLU A 21 -21.15 -5.60 10.43
N VAL A 22 -20.45 -6.36 9.57
CA VAL A 22 -19.07 -6.07 9.20
C VAL A 22 -19.00 -4.99 8.13
N GLN A 23 -18.25 -3.93 8.40
CA GLN A 23 -18.01 -2.87 7.43
C GLN A 23 -17.00 -3.34 6.37
N VAL A 24 -17.42 -3.35 5.09
CA VAL A 24 -16.57 -3.72 3.96
C VAL A 24 -16.38 -2.49 3.06
N LEU A 25 -15.18 -1.94 3.07
CA LEU A 25 -14.84 -0.72 2.35
C LEU A 25 -13.89 -1.02 1.19
N PRO A 26 -14.01 -0.31 0.05
CA PRO A 26 -13.07 -0.46 -1.05
C PRO A 26 -11.69 0.06 -0.67
N ALA A 27 -10.65 -0.56 -1.23
CA ALA A 27 -9.29 -0.04 -1.18
C ALA A 27 -8.81 0.20 -2.62
N TRP A 28 -8.29 1.40 -2.87
CA TRP A 28 -7.93 1.91 -4.18
C TRP A 28 -6.63 1.30 -4.70
N ARG A 29 -6.67 0.50 -5.78
CA ARG A 29 -5.49 -0.11 -6.41
C ARG A 29 -5.36 0.25 -7.89
N PRO A 30 -4.67 1.34 -8.24
CA PRO A 30 -4.61 1.86 -9.60
C PRO A 30 -3.46 1.27 -10.44
N ASP A 31 -2.93 0.12 -10.10
CA ASP A 31 -1.74 -0.48 -10.74
C ASP A 31 -1.88 -0.61 -12.25
N LYS A 32 -3.08 -0.94 -12.77
CA LYS A 32 -3.30 -1.03 -14.22
C LYS A 32 -3.21 0.32 -14.92
N ALA A 33 -3.57 1.40 -14.24
CA ALA A 33 -3.42 2.76 -14.77
C ALA A 33 -1.96 3.25 -14.69
N MET A 34 -1.18 2.73 -13.74
CA MET A 34 0.22 3.06 -13.53
C MET A 34 1.14 2.26 -14.47
N ASN A 35 0.82 1.00 -14.73
CA ASN A 35 1.67 0.07 -15.48
C ASN A 35 1.57 0.30 -17.00
N ILE A 36 2.02 1.46 -17.44
CA ILE A 36 1.93 1.97 -18.82
C ILE A 36 2.61 1.04 -19.85
N GLU A 37 3.59 0.23 -19.42
CA GLU A 37 4.32 -0.70 -20.28
C GLU A 37 3.51 -1.95 -20.67
N LYS A 38 2.40 -2.24 -19.98
CA LYS A 38 1.64 -3.47 -20.19
C LYS A 38 0.97 -3.49 -21.57
N PRO A 39 0.92 -4.63 -22.26
CA PRO A 39 0.37 -4.72 -23.63
C PRO A 39 -1.09 -4.26 -23.75
N ASP A 40 -1.90 -4.53 -22.75
CA ASP A 40 -3.34 -4.25 -22.66
C ASP A 40 -3.64 -2.82 -22.14
N TYR A 41 -2.64 -1.97 -21.97
CA TYR A 41 -2.81 -0.62 -21.40
C TYR A 41 -3.84 0.22 -22.13
N ALA A 42 -3.82 0.23 -23.46
CA ALA A 42 -4.76 1.00 -24.27
C ALA A 42 -6.22 0.52 -24.12
N GLU A 43 -6.42 -0.78 -23.94
CA GLU A 43 -7.73 -1.37 -23.64
C GLU A 43 -8.20 -0.98 -22.24
N TYR A 44 -7.31 -1.03 -21.29
CA TYR A 44 -7.58 -0.59 -19.92
C TYR A 44 -8.00 0.89 -19.85
N LEU A 45 -7.33 1.79 -20.58
CA LEU A 45 -7.73 3.20 -20.65
C LEU A 45 -9.16 3.40 -21.16
N LYS A 46 -9.61 2.59 -22.13
CA LYS A 46 -11.00 2.63 -22.60
C LYS A 46 -11.97 2.20 -21.50
N LYS A 47 -11.66 1.12 -20.79
CA LYS A 47 -12.47 0.63 -19.67
C LYS A 47 -12.57 1.67 -18.55
N LEU A 48 -11.43 2.27 -18.17
CA LEU A 48 -11.37 3.32 -17.15
C LEU A 48 -12.15 4.57 -17.58
N GLY A 49 -12.02 4.98 -18.86
CA GLY A 49 -12.75 6.11 -19.41
C GLY A 49 -14.27 5.90 -19.38
N GLN A 50 -14.74 4.69 -19.70
CA GLN A 50 -16.15 4.31 -19.57
C GLN A 50 -16.62 4.42 -18.11
N ALA A 51 -15.86 3.88 -17.15
CA ALA A 51 -16.20 3.94 -15.74
C ALA A 51 -16.19 5.39 -15.18
N ALA A 52 -15.33 6.26 -15.72
CA ALA A 52 -15.23 7.67 -15.33
C ALA A 52 -16.16 8.60 -16.14
N GLY A 53 -16.83 8.09 -17.17
CA GLY A 53 -17.69 8.87 -18.06
C GLY A 53 -16.92 9.95 -18.83
N CYS A 54 -15.71 9.64 -19.32
CA CYS A 54 -14.89 10.56 -20.11
C CYS A 54 -13.95 9.79 -21.07
N GLN A 55 -13.42 10.51 -22.06
CA GLN A 55 -12.35 9.99 -22.92
C GLN A 55 -10.99 10.31 -22.30
N ILE A 56 -10.03 9.41 -22.48
CA ILE A 56 -8.66 9.56 -21.99
C ILE A 56 -7.72 9.62 -23.20
N GLU A 57 -7.38 10.84 -23.61
CA GLU A 57 -6.51 11.12 -24.76
C GLU A 57 -5.12 11.55 -24.32
N THR A 58 -4.98 12.24 -23.18
CA THR A 58 -3.77 12.82 -22.62
C THR A 58 -3.50 12.29 -21.23
N PHE A 59 -2.30 12.50 -20.71
CA PHE A 59 -2.01 12.19 -19.31
C PHE A 59 -2.85 13.05 -18.35
N ALA A 60 -3.15 14.28 -18.74
CA ALA A 60 -4.06 15.14 -17.99
C ALA A 60 -5.49 14.54 -17.92
N ASP A 61 -5.99 13.95 -19.01
CA ASP A 61 -7.29 13.27 -19.00
C ASP A 61 -7.29 12.04 -18.10
N LEU A 62 -6.18 11.28 -18.09
CA LEU A 62 -6.02 10.14 -17.17
C LEU A 62 -6.11 10.60 -15.72
N LYS A 63 -5.37 11.67 -15.36
CA LYS A 63 -5.45 12.24 -14.00
C LYS A 63 -6.87 12.67 -13.64
N MET A 64 -7.60 13.29 -14.58
CA MET A 64 -8.99 13.70 -14.37
C MET A 64 -9.93 12.49 -14.20
N ALA A 65 -9.79 11.44 -15.03
CA ALA A 65 -10.57 10.22 -14.92
C ALA A 65 -10.35 9.53 -13.55
N LEU A 66 -9.10 9.44 -13.10
CA LEU A 66 -8.75 8.87 -11.81
C LEU A 66 -9.35 9.68 -10.65
N LYS A 67 -9.32 11.02 -10.68
CA LYS A 67 -9.96 11.87 -9.66
C LYS A 67 -11.45 11.57 -9.54
N LYS A 68 -12.18 11.52 -10.65
CA LYS A 68 -13.62 11.16 -10.65
C LYS A 68 -13.87 9.78 -10.04
N ARG A 69 -12.98 8.83 -10.31
CA ARG A 69 -13.10 7.50 -9.73
C ARG A 69 -12.75 7.47 -8.24
N MET A 70 -11.74 8.24 -7.81
CA MET A 70 -11.43 8.42 -6.39
C MET A 70 -12.61 9.02 -5.62
N ASP A 71 -13.32 10.00 -6.21
CA ASP A 71 -14.52 10.59 -5.59
C ASP A 71 -15.60 9.51 -5.35
N ALA A 72 -15.85 8.65 -6.35
CA ALA A 72 -16.77 7.52 -6.20
C ALA A 72 -16.33 6.47 -5.16
N PHE A 73 -15.02 6.25 -5.02
CA PHE A 73 -14.47 5.38 -3.98
C PHE A 73 -14.58 6.01 -2.60
N GLU A 74 -14.37 7.31 -2.49
CA GLU A 74 -14.53 8.07 -1.23
C GLU A 74 -15.98 8.04 -0.74
N GLU A 75 -16.96 8.21 -1.64
CA GLU A 75 -18.40 8.06 -1.34
C GLU A 75 -18.72 6.67 -0.78
N MET A 76 -17.99 5.63 -1.19
CA MET A 76 -18.11 4.27 -0.66
C MET A 76 -17.26 4.00 0.59
N GLY A 77 -16.65 5.04 1.16
CA GLY A 77 -15.89 4.94 2.40
C GLY A 77 -14.44 4.50 2.25
N CYS A 78 -13.85 4.54 1.06
CA CYS A 78 -12.42 4.27 0.86
C CYS A 78 -11.55 5.11 1.80
N ARG A 79 -10.51 4.49 2.40
CA ARG A 79 -9.59 5.13 3.35
C ARG A 79 -8.12 4.85 3.03
N ALA A 80 -7.86 3.99 2.06
CA ALA A 80 -6.50 3.58 1.74
C ALA A 80 -6.34 3.25 0.25
N SER A 81 -5.12 3.46 -0.23
CA SER A 81 -4.65 2.91 -1.49
C SER A 81 -3.71 1.73 -1.24
N ASP A 82 -3.45 0.99 -2.30
CA ASP A 82 -2.56 -0.15 -2.34
C ASP A 82 -1.81 -0.14 -3.69
N HIS A 83 -0.49 -0.31 -3.68
CA HIS A 83 0.35 -0.25 -4.86
C HIS A 83 1.37 -1.37 -4.86
N ALA A 84 1.31 -2.26 -5.85
CA ALA A 84 2.32 -3.28 -6.05
C ALA A 84 3.49 -2.73 -6.87
N LEU A 85 4.62 -2.55 -6.24
CA LEU A 85 5.84 -2.00 -6.83
C LEU A 85 6.96 -3.04 -6.79
N GLU A 86 7.78 -3.10 -7.85
CA GLU A 86 9.02 -3.84 -7.78
C GLU A 86 9.97 -3.19 -6.74
N TYR A 87 10.00 -1.87 -6.72
CA TYR A 87 10.65 -0.99 -5.73
C TYR A 87 10.04 0.41 -5.82
N VAL A 88 10.24 1.24 -4.81
CA VAL A 88 9.80 2.64 -4.84
C VAL A 88 10.76 3.43 -5.71
N MET A 89 10.32 3.78 -6.93
CA MET A 89 11.13 4.49 -7.92
C MET A 89 11.02 6.02 -7.75
N TYR A 90 12.09 6.72 -8.13
CA TYR A 90 12.09 8.18 -8.25
C TYR A 90 12.92 8.63 -9.43
N VAL A 91 12.25 8.97 -10.53
CA VAL A 91 12.84 9.54 -11.75
C VAL A 91 11.95 10.69 -12.20
N PRO A 92 12.20 11.92 -11.69
CA PRO A 92 11.33 13.05 -11.99
C PRO A 92 11.43 13.49 -13.45
N GLU A 93 10.32 14.02 -13.99
CA GLU A 93 10.24 14.49 -15.36
C GLU A 93 9.28 15.70 -15.48
N THR A 94 9.38 16.45 -16.57
CA THR A 94 8.50 17.57 -16.89
C THR A 94 7.15 17.09 -17.41
N GLU A 95 6.07 17.85 -17.17
CA GLU A 95 4.73 17.54 -17.68
C GLU A 95 4.71 17.43 -19.22
N GLU A 96 5.47 18.28 -19.93
CA GLU A 96 5.55 18.23 -21.40
C GLU A 96 6.10 16.89 -21.91
N ASN A 97 7.15 16.37 -21.27
CA ASN A 97 7.75 15.09 -21.65
C ASN A 97 6.86 13.92 -21.22
N LEU A 98 6.16 14.02 -20.09
CA LEU A 98 5.20 13.01 -19.66
C LEU A 98 4.03 12.86 -20.63
N GLU A 99 3.51 13.96 -21.17
CA GLU A 99 2.49 13.93 -22.23
C GLU A 99 3.02 13.27 -23.52
N LYS A 100 4.28 13.50 -23.89
CA LYS A 100 4.90 12.82 -25.04
C LYS A 100 5.05 11.31 -24.79
N ILE A 101 5.48 10.89 -23.60
CA ILE A 101 5.57 9.48 -23.21
C ILE A 101 4.20 8.82 -23.27
N PHE A 102 3.19 9.47 -22.73
CA PHE A 102 1.81 8.95 -22.74
C PHE A 102 1.27 8.84 -24.17
N ALA A 103 1.43 9.87 -25.01
CA ALA A 103 1.02 9.86 -26.42
C ALA A 103 1.73 8.77 -27.22
N LYS A 104 3.04 8.58 -27.03
CA LYS A 104 3.84 7.51 -27.63
C LYS A 104 3.25 6.15 -27.30
N ARG A 105 2.91 5.88 -26.03
CA ARG A 105 2.32 4.61 -25.61
C ARG A 105 0.90 4.41 -26.19
N LYS A 106 0.08 5.45 -26.24
CA LYS A 106 -1.26 5.38 -26.87
C LYS A 106 -1.21 5.02 -28.35
N GLN A 107 -0.16 5.39 -29.05
CA GLN A 107 0.08 5.02 -30.46
C GLN A 107 0.57 3.57 -30.61
N GLY A 108 0.74 2.85 -29.50
CA GLY A 108 1.17 1.46 -29.49
C GLY A 108 2.70 1.27 -29.50
N GLU A 109 3.45 2.36 -29.39
CA GLU A 109 4.92 2.30 -29.37
C GLU A 109 5.44 1.74 -28.06
N MET A 110 6.59 1.06 -28.12
CA MET A 110 7.30 0.58 -26.95
C MET A 110 8.00 1.73 -26.23
N LEU A 111 7.88 1.75 -24.91
CA LEU A 111 8.60 2.68 -24.07
C LEU A 111 9.97 2.11 -23.66
N THR A 112 10.93 2.97 -23.47
CA THR A 112 12.17 2.60 -22.76
C THR A 112 11.89 2.41 -21.27
N LYS A 113 12.78 1.70 -20.57
CA LYS A 113 12.65 1.53 -19.11
C LYS A 113 12.68 2.88 -18.36
N GLU A 114 13.47 3.83 -18.87
CA GLU A 114 13.53 5.17 -18.30
C GLU A 114 12.22 5.94 -18.48
N GLU A 115 11.61 5.89 -19.66
CA GLU A 115 10.29 6.51 -19.93
C GLU A 115 9.20 5.90 -19.01
N GLU A 116 9.22 4.59 -18.82
CA GLU A 116 8.32 3.90 -17.89
C GLU A 116 8.49 4.41 -16.46
N LEU A 117 9.72 4.50 -15.95
CA LEU A 117 10.00 4.94 -14.58
C LEU A 117 9.63 6.42 -14.37
N LYS A 118 9.87 7.28 -15.37
CA LYS A 118 9.43 8.68 -15.35
C LYS A 118 7.92 8.82 -15.21
N PHE A 119 7.19 8.04 -16.02
CA PHE A 119 5.74 8.04 -15.96
C PHE A 119 5.22 7.52 -14.61
N LYS A 120 5.73 6.38 -14.13
CA LYS A 120 5.33 5.80 -12.84
C LYS A 120 5.65 6.74 -11.67
N THR A 121 6.78 7.42 -11.69
CA THR A 121 7.12 8.43 -10.67
C THR A 121 6.10 9.58 -10.66
N ALA A 122 5.77 10.12 -11.82
CA ALA A 122 4.78 11.20 -11.93
C ALA A 122 3.37 10.75 -11.55
N PHE A 123 2.99 9.53 -11.93
CA PHE A 123 1.73 8.91 -11.54
C PHE A 123 1.62 8.79 -10.02
N MET A 124 2.63 8.23 -9.37
CA MET A 124 2.66 8.07 -7.92
C MET A 124 2.67 9.41 -7.17
N ALA A 125 3.38 10.41 -7.69
CA ALA A 125 3.36 11.75 -7.11
C ALA A 125 1.97 12.40 -7.19
N PHE A 126 1.29 12.28 -8.33
CA PHE A 126 -0.10 12.71 -8.50
C PHE A 126 -1.04 11.96 -7.56
N ALA A 127 -0.91 10.64 -7.47
CA ALA A 127 -1.74 9.82 -6.60
C ALA A 127 -1.57 10.21 -5.13
N ALA A 128 -0.33 10.38 -4.66
CA ALA A 128 -0.02 10.81 -3.29
C ALA A 128 -0.62 12.18 -2.94
N GLU A 129 -0.58 13.13 -3.87
CA GLU A 129 -1.25 14.44 -3.70
C GLU A 129 -2.76 14.29 -3.49
N GLU A 130 -3.41 13.44 -4.30
CA GLU A 130 -4.85 13.19 -4.18
C GLU A 130 -5.20 12.40 -2.90
N TYR A 131 -4.33 11.48 -2.44
CA TYR A 131 -4.51 10.78 -1.16
C TYR A 131 -4.38 11.73 0.03
N THR A 132 -3.43 12.66 -0.02
CA THR A 132 -3.28 13.70 1.00
C THR A 132 -4.54 14.54 1.15
N LYS A 133 -5.14 14.98 0.03
CA LYS A 133 -6.39 15.77 0.01
C LYS A 133 -7.58 15.01 0.61
N ARG A 134 -7.64 13.68 0.43
CA ARG A 134 -8.70 12.80 0.90
C ARG A 134 -8.41 12.17 2.27
N ASN A 135 -7.25 12.48 2.86
CA ASN A 135 -6.79 11.84 4.10
C ASN A 135 -6.70 10.30 4.00
N TRP A 136 -6.46 9.77 2.81
CA TRP A 136 -6.24 8.33 2.61
C TRP A 136 -4.82 7.93 3.00
N ALA A 137 -4.66 6.70 3.46
CA ALA A 137 -3.35 6.10 3.67
C ALA A 137 -2.82 5.51 2.36
N MET A 138 -1.59 5.84 2.01
CA MET A 138 -0.88 5.24 0.88
C MET A 138 -0.14 4.00 1.35
N GLN A 139 -0.43 2.84 0.76
CA GLN A 139 0.28 1.59 1.03
C GLN A 139 1.16 1.23 -0.17
N LEU A 140 2.43 0.98 0.09
CA LEU A 140 3.45 0.67 -0.91
C LEU A 140 4.00 -0.74 -0.66
N ASP A 141 3.56 -1.70 -1.47
CA ASP A 141 4.06 -3.06 -1.47
C ASP A 141 5.27 -3.16 -2.38
N ASN A 142 6.45 -3.41 -1.86
CA ASN A 142 7.66 -3.48 -2.67
C ASN A 142 8.50 -4.73 -2.37
N GLY A 143 9.51 -4.98 -3.22
CA GLY A 143 10.45 -6.08 -3.03
C GLY A 143 10.00 -7.41 -3.63
N CYS A 144 9.03 -7.40 -4.56
CA CYS A 144 8.61 -8.59 -5.30
C CYS A 144 9.19 -8.62 -6.72
N LYS A 145 9.85 -9.71 -7.08
CA LYS A 145 10.11 -10.02 -8.48
C LYS A 145 9.08 -11.01 -8.99
N ARG A 146 8.28 -10.56 -9.97
CA ARG A 146 7.13 -11.30 -10.49
C ARG A 146 7.51 -12.26 -11.62
N ASP A 147 6.71 -13.32 -11.78
CA ASP A 147 6.68 -14.19 -12.96
C ASP A 147 8.03 -14.81 -13.32
N ASN A 148 8.80 -15.30 -12.34
CA ASN A 148 10.17 -15.78 -12.53
C ASN A 148 10.30 -17.05 -13.38
N ASN A 149 9.18 -17.77 -13.61
CA ASN A 149 9.16 -18.96 -14.46
C ASN A 149 8.41 -18.67 -15.75
N ALA A 150 9.13 -18.20 -16.77
CA ALA A 150 8.53 -17.83 -18.07
C ALA A 150 7.76 -18.96 -18.75
N ALA A 151 8.18 -20.21 -18.60
CA ALA A 151 7.49 -21.36 -19.18
C ALA A 151 6.12 -21.59 -18.51
N ARG A 152 6.04 -21.40 -17.20
CA ARG A 152 4.79 -21.49 -16.45
C ARG A 152 3.88 -20.28 -16.67
N TYR A 153 4.47 -19.09 -16.74
CA TYR A 153 3.72 -17.89 -17.10
C TYR A 153 3.03 -18.03 -18.46
N ALA A 154 3.70 -18.58 -19.45
CA ALA A 154 3.09 -18.84 -20.77
C ALA A 154 1.91 -19.84 -20.73
N GLN A 155 1.91 -20.76 -19.76
CA GLN A 155 0.86 -21.79 -19.62
C GLN A 155 -0.30 -21.34 -18.73
N LEU A 156 0.00 -20.62 -17.64
CA LEU A 156 -0.93 -20.38 -16.52
C LEU A 156 -1.27 -18.90 -16.33
N GLY A 157 -0.52 -18.00 -16.93
CA GLY A 157 -0.67 -16.56 -16.72
C GLY A 157 -0.03 -16.04 -15.43
N PRO A 158 -0.29 -14.78 -15.09
CA PRO A 158 0.25 -14.12 -13.90
C PRO A 158 -0.38 -14.64 -12.60
N ASP A 159 0.23 -14.32 -11.46
CA ASP A 159 -0.27 -14.60 -10.11
C ASP A 159 -0.52 -16.09 -9.81
N THR A 160 0.29 -16.96 -10.37
CA THR A 160 0.15 -18.42 -10.24
C THR A 160 1.23 -19.07 -9.36
N GLY A 161 1.91 -18.28 -8.51
CA GLY A 161 2.83 -18.79 -7.48
C GLY A 161 4.30 -18.84 -7.90
N TYR A 162 4.70 -18.10 -8.95
CA TYR A 162 6.08 -18.08 -9.46
C TYR A 162 6.80 -16.75 -9.21
N ASP A 163 6.43 -16.08 -8.12
CA ASP A 163 7.06 -14.86 -7.64
C ASP A 163 8.13 -15.15 -6.59
N CYS A 164 9.06 -14.24 -6.39
CA CYS A 164 10.10 -14.35 -5.36
C CYS A 164 10.48 -13.00 -4.76
N ILE A 165 11.21 -13.06 -3.64
CA ILE A 165 11.80 -11.89 -3.01
C ILE A 165 12.83 -11.27 -3.95
N ASN A 166 12.78 -9.93 -4.08
CA ASN A 166 13.73 -9.14 -4.85
C ASN A 166 14.74 -8.45 -3.91
N ASN A 167 16.02 -8.47 -4.26
CA ASN A 167 17.05 -7.74 -3.52
C ASN A 167 17.30 -6.32 -4.07
N TYR A 168 16.63 -5.93 -5.13
CA TYR A 168 16.76 -4.59 -5.69
C TYR A 168 15.74 -3.66 -5.03
N ALA A 169 16.17 -3.00 -3.97
CA ALA A 169 15.37 -1.99 -3.26
C ALA A 169 16.25 -0.76 -2.99
N PRO A 170 16.36 0.18 -3.96
CA PRO A 170 17.22 1.35 -3.83
C PRO A 170 16.61 2.31 -2.78
N SER A 171 17.09 2.22 -1.54
CA SER A 171 16.65 3.03 -0.41
C SER A 171 16.79 4.54 -0.68
N ALA A 172 17.81 4.94 -1.45
CA ALA A 172 17.98 6.32 -1.87
C ALA A 172 16.78 6.85 -2.69
N GLN A 173 16.31 6.08 -3.68
CA GLN A 173 15.15 6.49 -4.49
C GLN A 173 13.86 6.58 -3.66
N MET A 174 13.68 5.67 -2.70
CA MET A 174 12.56 5.73 -1.76
C MET A 174 12.62 7.00 -0.92
N ALA A 175 13.78 7.34 -0.37
CA ALA A 175 13.97 8.56 0.41
C ALA A 175 13.73 9.82 -0.44
N ASP A 176 14.25 9.85 -1.68
CA ASP A 176 14.06 10.96 -2.63
C ASP A 176 12.58 11.14 -2.99
N PHE A 177 11.85 10.03 -3.22
CA PHE A 177 10.41 10.08 -3.50
C PHE A 177 9.62 10.66 -2.32
N LEU A 178 9.85 10.17 -1.10
CA LEU A 178 9.19 10.67 0.10
C LEU A 178 9.54 12.13 0.35
N ASN A 179 10.80 12.54 0.15
CA ASN A 179 11.24 13.90 0.28
C ASN A 179 10.53 14.83 -0.72
N ALA A 180 10.45 14.44 -1.99
CA ALA A 180 9.78 15.22 -3.01
C ALA A 180 8.28 15.44 -2.72
N LEU A 181 7.61 14.47 -2.11
CA LEU A 181 6.25 14.63 -1.63
C LEU A 181 6.17 15.53 -0.41
N ASN A 182 7.10 15.38 0.53
CA ASN A 182 7.14 16.16 1.76
C ASN A 182 7.38 17.65 1.49
N GLU A 183 8.30 17.99 0.58
CA GLU A 183 8.58 19.37 0.16
C GLU A 183 7.33 20.09 -0.39
N LYS A 184 6.43 19.35 -1.02
CA LYS A 184 5.17 19.86 -1.59
C LYS A 184 3.99 19.79 -0.61
N ASN A 185 4.19 19.37 0.64
CA ASN A 185 3.13 19.09 1.60
C ASN A 185 2.09 18.07 1.05
N SER A 186 2.53 17.14 0.23
CA SER A 186 1.72 16.11 -0.43
C SER A 186 2.10 14.69 -0.01
N LEU A 187 2.84 14.53 1.09
CA LEU A 187 3.14 13.23 1.68
C LEU A 187 1.96 12.78 2.57
N PRO A 188 1.18 11.78 2.13
CA PRO A 188 0.05 11.28 2.92
C PRO A 188 0.52 10.41 4.09
N LYS A 189 -0.40 9.94 4.91
CA LYS A 189 -0.16 8.77 5.78
C LYS A 189 0.36 7.63 4.89
N THR A 190 1.50 7.04 5.23
CA THR A 190 2.14 6.06 4.35
C THR A 190 2.59 4.83 5.12
N ILE A 191 2.33 3.66 4.55
CA ILE A 191 2.79 2.37 5.06
C ILE A 191 3.64 1.72 3.98
N ILE A 192 4.87 1.33 4.33
CA ILE A 192 5.79 0.68 3.40
C ILE A 192 5.98 -0.77 3.82
N TYR A 193 5.57 -1.68 2.94
CA TYR A 193 5.78 -3.12 3.09
C TYR A 193 6.96 -3.55 2.23
N SER A 194 7.90 -4.30 2.78
CA SER A 194 8.93 -4.99 1.97
C SER A 194 8.80 -6.50 2.09
N LEU A 195 8.90 -7.19 0.94
CA LEU A 195 9.05 -8.64 0.94
C LEU A 195 10.45 -9.10 1.32
N ASN A 196 11.44 -8.21 1.22
CA ASN A 196 12.80 -8.52 1.61
C ASN A 196 13.04 -8.10 3.06
N PRO A 197 13.15 -9.04 4.01
CA PRO A 197 13.36 -8.70 5.42
C PRO A 197 14.74 -8.08 5.71
N ASN A 198 15.64 -8.00 4.72
CA ASN A 198 16.90 -7.26 4.87
C ASN A 198 16.74 -5.75 4.63
N ASP A 199 15.57 -5.30 4.16
CA ASP A 199 15.30 -3.88 3.96
C ASP A 199 14.69 -3.22 5.21
N ASP A 200 14.33 -4.01 6.24
CA ASP A 200 13.58 -3.54 7.42
C ASP A 200 14.29 -2.37 8.11
N GLU A 201 15.60 -2.47 8.36
CA GLU A 201 16.37 -1.42 9.01
C GLU A 201 16.56 -0.19 8.10
N ALA A 202 16.76 -0.40 6.80
CA ALA A 202 16.87 0.70 5.85
C ALA A 202 15.54 1.48 5.77
N ILE A 203 14.43 0.79 5.67
CA ILE A 203 13.09 1.38 5.69
C ILE A 203 12.86 2.11 7.02
N GLY A 204 13.09 1.45 8.16
CA GLY A 204 12.89 2.03 9.49
C GLY A 204 13.63 3.35 9.68
N THR A 205 14.87 3.46 9.20
CA THR A 205 15.65 4.71 9.28
C THR A 205 15.12 5.80 8.35
N ILE A 206 14.68 5.45 7.13
CA ILE A 206 14.05 6.39 6.21
C ILE A 206 12.76 6.96 6.80
N LEU A 207 11.90 6.09 7.36
CA LEU A 207 10.62 6.50 7.95
C LEU A 207 10.81 7.50 9.10
N GLY A 208 11.91 7.39 9.85
CA GLY A 208 12.27 8.34 10.91
C GLY A 208 12.49 9.76 10.40
N CYS A 209 12.87 9.95 9.13
CA CYS A 209 13.11 11.26 8.54
C CYS A 209 11.82 12.04 8.21
N PHE A 210 10.65 11.39 8.16
CA PHE A 210 9.41 11.98 7.64
C PHE A 210 8.24 11.94 8.64
N GLN A 211 8.51 11.75 9.91
CA GLN A 211 7.48 11.85 10.95
C GLN A 211 7.06 13.31 11.17
N ASP A 212 5.79 13.51 11.52
CA ASP A 212 5.29 14.82 11.94
C ASP A 212 4.39 14.73 13.19
N ALA A 213 4.04 15.89 13.76
CA ALA A 213 3.22 15.95 14.97
C ALA A 213 1.71 15.78 14.71
N GLY A 214 1.27 15.75 13.46
CA GLY A 214 -0.16 15.73 13.13
C GLY A 214 -0.80 14.36 13.24
N VAL A 215 -0.03 13.28 12.96
CA VAL A 215 -0.53 11.89 12.96
C VAL A 215 0.48 10.98 13.64
N ALA A 216 0.06 10.28 14.69
CA ALA A 216 0.91 9.30 15.37
C ALA A 216 1.27 8.16 14.39
N GLY A 217 2.57 7.95 14.15
CA GLY A 217 3.06 6.97 13.18
C GLY A 217 2.63 7.28 11.75
N LYS A 218 2.68 8.55 11.32
CA LYS A 218 2.26 8.99 10.00
C LYS A 218 2.85 8.16 8.89
N ILE A 219 4.15 7.91 8.97
CA ILE A 219 4.87 7.04 8.05
C ILE A 219 5.36 5.84 8.85
N GLN A 220 4.99 4.64 8.45
CA GLN A 220 5.39 3.45 9.18
C GLN A 220 5.69 2.24 8.30
N GLN A 221 6.48 1.33 8.86
CA GLN A 221 6.73 0.03 8.27
C GLN A 221 5.47 -0.83 8.40
N GLY A 222 5.11 -1.49 7.30
CA GLY A 222 4.03 -2.47 7.27
C GLY A 222 4.41 -3.78 7.96
N SER A 223 3.42 -4.61 8.20
CA SER A 223 3.64 -5.93 8.79
C SER A 223 4.44 -6.85 7.86
N ALA A 224 5.11 -7.84 8.45
CA ALA A 224 5.57 -9.00 7.69
C ALA A 224 4.36 -9.67 7.02
N TRP A 225 4.42 -9.80 5.70
CA TRP A 225 3.32 -10.40 4.94
C TRP A 225 3.85 -11.32 3.83
N TRP A 226 3.01 -12.06 3.17
CA TRP A 226 3.27 -13.00 2.08
C TRP A 226 4.37 -14.01 2.46
N PHE A 227 5.59 -13.91 1.88
CA PHE A 227 6.69 -14.84 2.18
C PHE A 227 7.18 -14.76 3.63
N ASN A 228 6.94 -13.65 4.33
CA ASN A 228 7.37 -13.41 5.71
C ASN A 228 6.23 -13.56 6.73
N ASP A 229 5.04 -13.96 6.29
CA ASP A 229 3.86 -14.11 7.12
C ASP A 229 3.90 -15.41 7.92
N HIS A 230 4.89 -15.51 8.79
CA HIS A 230 5.12 -16.62 9.71
C HIS A 230 5.82 -16.11 10.98
N LYS A 231 5.81 -16.92 12.04
CA LYS A 231 6.31 -16.52 13.38
C LYS A 231 7.66 -15.77 13.32
N THR A 232 8.66 -16.35 12.68
CA THR A 232 10.02 -15.76 12.62
C THR A 232 10.05 -14.44 11.86
N GLY A 233 9.33 -14.35 10.73
CA GLY A 233 9.23 -13.11 9.95
C GLY A 233 8.54 -12.00 10.73
N MET A 234 7.42 -12.30 11.40
CA MET A 234 6.69 -11.34 12.25
C MET A 234 7.54 -10.84 13.41
N ILE A 235 8.25 -11.75 14.12
CA ILE A 235 9.14 -11.38 15.23
C ILE A 235 10.27 -10.48 14.73
N LYS A 236 10.91 -10.83 13.61
CA LYS A 236 12.01 -10.04 13.03
C LYS A 236 11.54 -8.63 12.66
N GLN A 237 10.42 -8.50 11.95
CA GLN A 237 9.88 -7.21 11.55
C GLN A 237 9.49 -6.35 12.76
N MET A 238 8.76 -6.90 13.75
CA MET A 238 8.37 -6.15 14.94
C MET A 238 9.57 -5.76 15.79
N THR A 239 10.62 -6.58 15.87
CA THR A 239 11.85 -6.26 16.57
C THR A 239 12.60 -5.11 15.89
N SER A 240 12.73 -5.13 14.56
CA SER A 240 13.31 -4.03 13.79
C SER A 240 12.53 -2.74 13.99
N LEU A 241 11.19 -2.80 13.92
CA LEU A 241 10.33 -1.65 14.17
C LEU A 241 10.49 -1.09 15.60
N ALA A 242 10.57 -1.96 16.60
CA ALA A 242 10.76 -1.56 18.00
C ALA A 242 12.11 -0.87 18.25
N ASN A 243 13.15 -1.28 17.53
CA ASN A 243 14.49 -0.70 17.64
C ASN A 243 14.60 0.68 16.96
N LEU A 244 13.83 0.94 15.92
CA LEU A 244 13.98 2.13 15.07
C LEU A 244 12.78 3.09 15.13
N GLY A 245 11.69 2.69 15.79
CA GLY A 245 10.47 3.46 15.87
C GLY A 245 9.67 3.22 17.14
N LEU A 246 8.40 3.59 17.12
CA LEU A 246 7.48 3.42 18.24
C LEU A 246 6.54 2.24 17.97
N LEU A 247 6.91 1.04 18.45
CA LEU A 247 6.10 -0.17 18.28
C LEU A 247 4.64 0.04 18.71
N GLY A 248 4.39 0.82 19.75
CA GLY A 248 3.02 1.12 20.21
C GLY A 248 2.10 1.80 19.19
N ASN A 249 2.66 2.38 18.12
CA ASN A 249 1.88 2.98 17.02
C ASN A 249 1.67 2.01 15.83
N PHE A 250 2.22 0.81 15.90
CA PHE A 250 2.12 -0.17 14.82
C PHE A 250 0.67 -0.55 14.52
N LEU A 251 0.32 -0.67 13.24
CA LEU A 251 -1.04 -1.00 12.80
C LEU A 251 -1.39 -2.48 12.88
N GLY A 252 -0.42 -3.30 13.28
CA GLY A 252 -0.62 -4.73 13.37
C GLY A 252 -0.57 -5.44 12.01
N MET A 253 -1.09 -6.65 11.99
CA MET A 253 -1.05 -7.57 10.87
C MET A 253 -2.27 -7.39 9.97
N LEU A 254 -2.08 -7.61 8.69
CA LEU A 254 -3.12 -7.83 7.69
C LEU A 254 -3.01 -9.25 7.13
N THR A 255 -4.09 -9.82 6.65
CA THR A 255 -4.06 -11.20 6.12
C THR A 255 -3.58 -11.27 4.68
N ASP A 256 -3.75 -10.23 3.90
CA ASP A 256 -3.52 -10.23 2.45
C ASP A 256 -4.07 -11.51 1.78
N SER A 257 -5.29 -11.88 2.11
CA SER A 257 -5.88 -13.15 1.72
C SER A 257 -7.23 -12.97 1.06
N ARG A 258 -7.53 -13.86 0.11
CA ARG A 258 -8.83 -13.97 -0.56
C ARG A 258 -9.75 -15.00 0.10
N SER A 259 -9.43 -15.47 1.31
CA SER A 259 -10.18 -16.50 2.03
C SER A 259 -10.62 -16.01 3.42
N PHE A 260 -11.89 -16.18 3.75
CA PHE A 260 -12.42 -15.93 5.08
C PHE A 260 -11.75 -16.79 6.17
N LEU A 261 -11.23 -17.97 5.81
CA LEU A 261 -10.48 -18.84 6.74
C LEU A 261 -9.19 -18.18 7.24
N SER A 262 -8.68 -17.17 6.56
CA SER A 262 -7.47 -16.43 6.95
C SER A 262 -7.69 -15.50 8.15
N TYR A 263 -8.91 -15.19 8.55
CA TYR A 263 -9.17 -14.32 9.70
C TYR A 263 -8.64 -14.89 11.01
N SER A 264 -8.52 -16.21 11.15
CA SER A 264 -7.87 -16.85 12.29
C SER A 264 -6.39 -16.46 12.45
N ARG A 265 -5.74 -15.96 11.39
CA ARG A 265 -4.35 -15.47 11.42
C ARG A 265 -4.18 -14.21 12.28
N HIS A 266 -5.24 -13.44 12.52
CA HIS A 266 -5.20 -12.35 13.50
C HIS A 266 -4.99 -12.87 14.93
N GLU A 267 -5.58 -14.00 15.31
CA GLU A 267 -5.29 -14.64 16.60
C GLU A 267 -3.85 -15.15 16.66
N TYR A 268 -3.37 -15.77 15.58
CA TYR A 268 -1.98 -16.21 15.46
C TYR A 268 -1.00 -15.05 15.68
N PHE A 269 -1.24 -13.93 15.02
CA PHE A 269 -0.45 -12.72 15.20
C PHE A 269 -0.46 -12.20 16.66
N ARG A 270 -1.65 -12.11 17.27
CA ARG A 270 -1.76 -11.64 18.68
C ARG A 270 -1.00 -12.53 19.65
N ARG A 271 -0.98 -13.83 19.44
CA ARG A 271 -0.18 -14.76 20.24
C ARG A 271 1.31 -14.50 20.10
N ILE A 272 1.80 -14.25 18.88
CA ILE A 272 3.20 -13.91 18.61
C ILE A 272 3.57 -12.56 19.25
N LEU A 273 2.71 -11.56 19.11
CA LEU A 273 2.90 -10.24 19.71
C LEU A 273 3.00 -10.33 21.23
N CYS A 274 2.10 -11.06 21.88
CA CYS A 274 2.13 -11.24 23.34
C CYS A 274 3.36 -12.01 23.78
N GLU A 275 3.75 -13.07 23.07
CA GLU A 275 4.97 -13.84 23.35
C GLU A 275 6.23 -12.97 23.24
N LEU A 276 6.31 -12.14 22.19
CA LEU A 276 7.45 -11.26 21.96
C LEU A 276 7.60 -10.23 23.10
N ILE A 277 6.52 -9.50 23.39
CA ILE A 277 6.53 -8.46 24.42
C ILE A 277 6.73 -9.08 25.80
N GLY A 278 6.05 -10.20 26.11
CA GLY A 278 6.23 -10.91 27.38
C GLY A 278 7.66 -11.41 27.58
N GLY A 279 8.30 -11.91 26.52
CA GLY A 279 9.73 -12.30 26.58
C GLY A 279 10.65 -11.13 26.89
N TRP A 280 10.40 -9.95 26.35
CA TRP A 280 11.16 -8.75 26.69
C TRP A 280 11.00 -8.33 28.15
N VAL A 281 9.79 -8.50 28.73
CA VAL A 281 9.54 -8.24 30.15
C VAL A 281 10.29 -9.25 31.03
N GLU A 282 10.17 -10.53 30.73
CA GLU A 282 10.86 -11.60 31.47
C GLU A 282 12.40 -11.47 31.45
N ASN A 283 12.93 -10.98 30.33
CA ASN A 283 14.37 -10.71 30.19
C ASN A 283 14.81 -9.39 30.84
N GLY A 284 13.89 -8.58 31.35
CA GLY A 284 14.18 -7.25 31.93
C GLY A 284 14.48 -6.16 30.90
N GLU A 285 14.14 -6.40 29.62
CA GLU A 285 14.33 -5.45 28.52
C GLU A 285 13.18 -4.42 28.45
N TYR A 286 12.03 -4.74 29.05
CA TYR A 286 10.83 -3.89 29.07
C TYR A 286 10.24 -3.85 30.50
N PRO A 287 9.66 -2.70 30.93
CA PRO A 287 9.05 -2.60 32.25
C PRO A 287 7.85 -3.54 32.41
N ASP A 288 7.72 -4.19 33.57
CA ASP A 288 6.57 -4.99 33.98
C ASP A 288 5.41 -4.08 34.45
N ASP A 289 4.76 -3.42 33.49
CA ASP A 289 3.52 -2.63 33.70
C ASP A 289 2.40 -3.25 32.89
N GLU A 290 1.68 -4.20 33.48
CA GLU A 290 0.59 -4.96 32.83
C GLU A 290 -0.47 -4.04 32.20
N ARG A 291 -0.79 -2.92 32.84
CA ARG A 291 -1.78 -1.95 32.32
C ARG A 291 -1.27 -1.28 31.03
N MET A 292 -0.02 -0.84 31.00
CA MET A 292 0.58 -0.19 29.84
C MET A 292 0.82 -1.19 28.72
N LEU A 293 1.32 -2.39 29.04
CA LEU A 293 1.54 -3.46 28.07
C LEU A 293 0.23 -3.91 27.43
N GLY A 294 -0.82 -4.10 28.24
CA GLY A 294 -2.16 -4.44 27.75
C GLY A 294 -2.74 -3.38 26.82
N LYS A 295 -2.49 -2.08 27.12
CA LYS A 295 -2.88 -0.99 26.23
C LYS A 295 -2.15 -1.06 24.89
N ILE A 296 -0.83 -1.21 24.89
CA ILE A 296 0.00 -1.32 23.67
C ILE A 296 -0.48 -2.48 22.80
N ILE A 297 -0.72 -3.65 23.38
CA ILE A 297 -1.18 -4.84 22.65
C ILE A 297 -2.57 -4.61 22.02
N LYS A 298 -3.50 -3.99 22.75
CA LYS A 298 -4.83 -3.64 22.23
C LYS A 298 -4.74 -2.60 21.10
N ASP A 299 -3.87 -1.62 21.28
CA ASP A 299 -3.67 -0.58 20.28
C ASP A 299 -3.12 -1.18 18.97
N ILE A 300 -2.09 -2.00 19.03
CA ILE A 300 -1.52 -2.70 17.87
C ILE A 300 -2.54 -3.66 17.23
N SER A 301 -3.34 -4.35 18.05
CA SER A 301 -4.27 -5.36 17.56
C SER A 301 -5.54 -4.77 16.93
N TYR A 302 -5.89 -3.50 17.23
CA TYR A 302 -7.16 -2.93 16.82
C TYR A 302 -7.19 -1.38 16.77
N ASN A 303 -6.94 -0.70 17.91
CA ASN A 303 -7.23 0.72 18.03
C ASN A 303 -6.41 1.61 17.09
N ASN A 304 -5.15 1.22 16.83
CA ASN A 304 -4.28 1.97 15.92
C ASN A 304 -4.83 1.99 14.50
N ALA A 305 -5.32 0.86 13.99
CA ALA A 305 -5.92 0.78 12.66
C ALA A 305 -7.18 1.65 12.57
N VAL A 306 -8.08 1.55 13.56
CA VAL A 306 -9.29 2.39 13.62
C VAL A 306 -8.93 3.87 13.56
N ARG A 307 -7.99 4.31 14.41
CA ARG A 307 -7.57 5.73 14.47
C ARG A 307 -6.84 6.18 13.19
N TYR A 308 -5.92 5.37 12.70
CA TYR A 308 -5.08 5.73 11.56
C TYR A 308 -5.85 5.87 10.27
N PHE A 309 -6.73 4.92 9.98
CA PHE A 309 -7.60 4.96 8.79
C PHE A 309 -8.84 5.84 8.99
N GLY A 310 -9.18 6.19 10.21
CA GLY A 310 -10.37 6.97 10.52
C GLY A 310 -11.66 6.17 10.28
N PHE A 311 -11.67 4.90 10.69
CA PHE A 311 -12.89 4.09 10.59
C PHE A 311 -13.93 4.54 11.61
N GLU A 312 -15.15 4.77 11.14
CA GLU A 312 -16.32 5.01 11.96
C GLU A 312 -17.04 3.68 12.17
N LEU A 313 -16.71 3.01 13.27
CA LEU A 313 -17.29 1.71 13.60
C LEU A 313 -18.49 1.90 14.51
N LYS A 314 -19.56 1.11 14.32
CA LYS A 314 -20.68 1.05 15.27
C LYS A 314 -20.15 0.53 16.61
N GLU A 315 -20.50 1.19 17.70
CA GLU A 315 -20.24 0.63 19.04
C GLU A 315 -20.99 -0.70 19.18
N VAL A 316 -20.27 -1.75 19.56
CA VAL A 316 -20.84 -3.09 19.82
C VAL A 316 -21.20 -3.21 21.28
#